data_d1b634de2c30eea99c12cfe0c1c95a7c
#
_entry.id   d1b634de2c30eea99c12cfe0c1c95a7c
#
_cell.length_a   1.000
_cell.length_b   1.000
_cell.length_c   1.000
_cell.angle_alpha   90.00
_cell.angle_beta   90.00
_cell.angle_gamma   90.00
#
_symmetry.space_group_name_H-M   'P 1'
#
loop_
_entity.id
_entity.type
_entity.pdbx_description
1 polymer ?
#
loop_
_entity_poly.entity_id
_entity_poly.type
_entity_poly.pdbx_seq_one_letter_code
_entity_poly.pdbx_strand_id
1 'polypeptide(L)'
;MFNSTHTLVGFAIARTGAGKWTRHATATAVIASNLPDIDSIAGLWGTAAYLNHHRGITHALIGVPILALVLSAVMYLFSGNFGRTYTIALIAMATHPALDYLNPYGLRPLLPWSGRWYYGDAVFIIDPCLDFVLLIGILAGRVMPNRKRIAAWSCLIIAMAYIAARIELHRMAASKVEAIVAQDWTIEKLAVLPQILDPWRWEVMVQTNTETAKFSVHALRRPAVPPDAFTRMHRSPPSDIITRAASTPSAVALLRFARFPVARVEKLGTAYRVTFIDFRFYREEAHTALASEVTLDPSMQVINESVSFVNKIN
;
A
#
# COMPACT_ATOMS: atom_id res chain seq x y z
N MET A 1 0.28 -1.26 5.74
CA MET A 1 -0.91 -1.91 6.38
C MET A 1 -1.73 -0.83 7.06
N PHE A 2 -2.92 -1.16 7.57
CA PHE A 2 -3.69 -0.21 8.37
C PHE A 2 -3.05 -0.03 9.75
N ASN A 3 -3.20 1.15 10.38
CA ASN A 3 -2.53 1.47 11.66
C ASN A 3 -2.90 0.52 12.82
N SER A 4 -4.10 -0.12 12.75
CA SER A 4 -4.47 -1.16 13.72
C SER A 4 -3.49 -2.32 13.73
N THR A 5 -3.13 -2.85 12.55
CA THR A 5 -2.20 -3.97 12.40
C THR A 5 -0.83 -3.61 12.98
N HIS A 6 -0.29 -2.43 12.63
CA HIS A 6 1.00 -1.96 13.17
C HIS A 6 0.96 -1.83 14.69
N THR A 7 -0.12 -1.25 15.24
CA THR A 7 -0.34 -1.14 16.68
C THR A 7 -0.37 -2.50 17.37
N LEU A 8 -1.12 -3.47 16.82
CA LEU A 8 -1.22 -4.82 17.37
C LEU A 8 0.13 -5.54 17.34
N VAL A 9 0.89 -5.40 16.26
CA VAL A 9 2.25 -5.98 16.15
C VAL A 9 3.19 -5.34 17.18
N GLY A 10 3.22 -4.02 17.29
CA GLY A 10 4.06 -3.31 18.29
C GLY A 10 3.71 -3.73 19.72
N PHE A 11 2.42 -3.87 20.02
CA PHE A 11 1.96 -4.34 21.33
C PHE A 11 2.35 -5.82 21.59
N ALA A 12 2.19 -6.70 20.59
CA ALA A 12 2.59 -8.11 20.69
C ALA A 12 4.10 -8.23 20.94
N ILE A 13 4.96 -7.46 20.19
CA ILE A 13 6.40 -7.42 20.40
C ILE A 13 6.75 -7.06 21.86
N ALA A 14 6.13 -6.02 22.40
CA ALA A 14 6.36 -5.66 23.80
C ALA A 14 6.00 -6.81 24.79
N ARG A 15 4.97 -7.59 24.46
CA ARG A 15 4.50 -8.71 25.31
C ARG A 15 5.35 -9.97 25.20
N THR A 16 6.24 -10.11 24.20
CA THR A 16 7.20 -11.25 24.11
C THR A 16 8.24 -11.27 25.23
N GLY A 17 8.35 -10.18 25.99
CA GLY A 17 9.31 -9.99 27.08
C GLY A 17 10.08 -8.68 26.96
N ALA A 18 10.12 -8.08 25.78
CA ALA A 18 10.79 -6.79 25.54
C ALA A 18 10.22 -5.66 26.40
N GLY A 19 8.95 -5.74 26.77
CA GLY A 19 8.28 -4.79 27.67
C GLY A 19 8.88 -4.69 29.08
N LYS A 20 9.77 -5.62 29.46
CA LYS A 20 10.53 -5.58 30.71
C LYS A 20 11.94 -4.95 30.58
N TRP A 21 12.37 -4.66 29.36
CA TRP A 21 13.75 -4.18 29.12
C TRP A 21 13.98 -2.77 29.63
N THR A 22 12.94 -1.94 29.58
CA THR A 22 13.01 -0.57 30.07
C THR A 22 11.63 -0.08 30.50
N ARG A 23 11.59 0.97 31.32
CA ARG A 23 10.35 1.67 31.65
C ARG A 23 9.72 2.21 30.36
N HIS A 24 8.41 2.10 30.22
CA HIS A 24 7.65 2.53 29.04
C HIS A 24 7.95 1.78 27.74
N ALA A 25 8.61 0.59 27.77
CA ALA A 25 8.94 -0.19 26.60
C ALA A 25 7.71 -0.52 25.70
N THR A 26 6.54 -0.79 26.30
CA THR A 26 5.30 -1.03 25.54
C THR A 26 4.86 0.21 24.77
N ALA A 27 4.87 1.38 25.40
CA ALA A 27 4.56 2.63 24.72
C ALA A 27 5.55 2.91 23.58
N THR A 28 6.84 2.71 23.85
CA THR A 28 7.90 2.85 22.82
C THR A 28 7.63 1.95 21.62
N ALA A 29 7.31 0.66 21.83
CA ALA A 29 7.05 -0.28 20.74
C ALA A 29 5.82 0.10 19.93
N VAL A 30 4.72 0.49 20.59
CA VAL A 30 3.47 0.90 19.91
C VAL A 30 3.66 2.21 19.13
N ILE A 31 4.34 3.20 19.73
CA ILE A 31 4.63 4.46 19.01
C ILE A 31 5.55 4.16 17.81
N ALA A 32 6.62 3.41 18.02
CA ALA A 32 7.58 3.07 16.97
C ALA A 32 6.94 2.35 15.79
N SER A 33 6.03 1.39 16.05
CA SER A 33 5.37 0.63 14.98
C SER A 33 4.40 1.48 14.13
N ASN A 34 4.02 2.69 14.57
CA ASN A 34 3.16 3.60 13.80
C ASN A 34 3.89 4.86 13.32
N LEU A 35 5.05 5.16 13.88
CA LEU A 35 5.74 6.43 13.63
C LEU A 35 6.13 6.67 12.16
N PRO A 36 6.46 5.67 11.33
CA PRO A 36 6.72 5.92 9.91
C PRO A 36 5.57 6.63 9.18
N ASP A 37 4.32 6.37 9.56
CA ASP A 37 3.13 7.02 8.99
C ASP A 37 2.94 8.50 9.40
N ILE A 38 3.89 9.07 10.16
CA ILE A 38 3.90 10.51 10.45
C ILE A 38 3.96 11.34 9.15
N ASP A 39 4.47 10.77 8.07
CA ASP A 39 4.53 11.40 6.76
C ASP A 39 3.13 11.65 6.15
N SER A 40 2.10 10.99 6.65
CA SER A 40 0.70 11.22 6.27
C SER A 40 0.21 12.64 6.61
N ILE A 41 0.90 13.33 7.53
CA ILE A 41 0.66 14.75 7.84
C ILE A 41 0.77 15.63 6.58
N ALA A 42 1.53 15.20 5.57
CA ALA A 42 1.60 15.88 4.27
C ALA A 42 0.21 16.05 3.61
N GLY A 43 -0.75 15.20 3.96
CA GLY A 43 -2.14 15.32 3.51
C GLY A 43 -2.83 16.63 3.94
N LEU A 44 -2.34 17.31 4.95
CA LEU A 44 -2.82 18.64 5.34
C LEU A 44 -2.57 19.70 4.24
N TRP A 45 -1.59 19.46 3.38
CA TRP A 45 -1.29 20.32 2.20
C TRP A 45 -1.91 19.78 0.91
N GLY A 46 -2.86 18.84 1.02
CA GLY A 46 -3.63 18.28 -0.09
C GLY A 46 -3.16 16.92 -0.57
N THR A 47 -3.97 16.30 -1.44
CA THR A 47 -3.76 14.93 -1.94
C THR A 47 -2.44 14.79 -2.70
N ALA A 48 -2.03 15.79 -3.50
CA ALA A 48 -0.77 15.76 -4.22
C ALA A 48 0.43 15.68 -3.26
N ALA A 49 0.43 16.46 -2.19
CA ALA A 49 1.47 16.41 -1.17
C ALA A 49 1.49 15.05 -0.46
N TYR A 50 0.32 14.50 -0.11
CA TYR A 50 0.20 13.16 0.46
C TYR A 50 0.84 12.10 -0.46
N LEU A 51 0.45 12.04 -1.74
CA LEU A 51 0.97 11.05 -2.70
C LEU A 51 2.49 11.16 -2.91
N ASN A 52 3.03 12.38 -2.84
CA ASN A 52 4.47 12.59 -3.00
C ASN A 52 5.30 12.14 -1.79
N HIS A 53 4.78 12.31 -0.58
CA HIS A 53 5.53 12.10 0.66
C HIS A 53 5.22 10.78 1.36
N HIS A 54 3.96 10.33 1.33
CA HIS A 54 3.56 9.10 2.03
C HIS A 54 4.30 7.87 1.49
N ARG A 55 4.72 7.00 2.40
CA ARG A 55 5.62 5.86 2.16
C ARG A 55 6.93 6.26 1.49
N GLY A 56 7.41 7.43 1.90
CA GLY A 56 8.65 8.02 1.45
C GLY A 56 9.84 7.66 2.33
N ILE A 57 10.61 8.70 2.69
CA ILE A 57 11.86 8.54 3.44
C ILE A 57 11.66 7.92 4.83
N THR A 58 10.51 8.12 5.46
CA THR A 58 10.15 7.55 6.76
C THR A 58 10.04 6.03 6.74
N HIS A 59 9.72 5.45 5.57
CA HIS A 59 9.61 4.01 5.32
C HIS A 59 10.87 3.42 4.67
N ALA A 60 11.87 4.27 4.37
CA ALA A 60 13.11 3.84 3.74
C ALA A 60 14.06 3.16 4.74
N LEU A 61 14.95 2.31 4.22
CA LEU A 61 15.95 1.60 5.03
C LEU A 61 16.80 2.54 5.89
N ILE A 62 17.06 3.76 5.42
CA ILE A 62 17.79 4.76 6.18
C ILE A 62 16.88 5.55 7.15
N GLY A 63 15.62 5.78 6.76
CA GLY A 63 14.67 6.56 7.57
C GLY A 63 14.27 5.84 8.86
N VAL A 64 14.07 4.53 8.80
CA VAL A 64 13.69 3.71 9.94
C VAL A 64 14.67 3.81 11.12
N PRO A 65 15.99 3.57 10.96
CA PRO A 65 16.93 3.70 12.07
C PRO A 65 17.06 5.14 12.57
N ILE A 66 16.95 6.15 11.72
CA ILE A 66 17.00 7.56 12.11
C ILE A 66 15.76 7.92 12.94
N LEU A 67 14.56 7.55 12.51
CA LEU A 67 13.34 7.77 13.29
C LEU A 67 13.36 7.00 14.62
N ALA A 68 13.88 5.77 14.63
CA ALA A 68 14.06 5.00 15.85
C ALA A 68 15.03 5.71 16.83
N LEU A 69 16.10 6.33 16.30
CA LEU A 69 17.05 7.12 17.08
C LEU A 69 16.36 8.34 17.70
N VAL A 70 15.62 9.10 16.90
CA VAL A 70 14.88 10.29 17.36
C VAL A 70 13.85 9.91 18.43
N LEU A 71 13.02 8.90 18.18
CA LEU A 71 12.06 8.42 19.17
C LEU A 71 12.75 7.99 20.46
N SER A 72 13.89 7.30 20.34
CA SER A 72 14.63 6.80 21.50
C SER A 72 15.25 7.92 22.32
N ALA A 73 15.70 8.99 21.69
CA ALA A 73 16.19 10.18 22.37
C ALA A 73 15.08 10.84 23.21
N VAL A 74 13.87 10.95 22.64
CA VAL A 74 12.69 11.46 23.36
C VAL A 74 12.30 10.52 24.51
N MET A 75 12.18 9.23 24.23
CA MET A 75 11.76 8.24 25.23
C MET A 75 12.81 7.99 26.32
N TYR A 76 14.08 8.29 26.08
CA TYR A 76 15.16 8.20 27.06
C TYR A 76 14.89 9.09 28.27
N LEU A 77 14.29 10.25 28.06
CA LEU A 77 13.91 11.19 29.15
C LEU A 77 12.99 10.51 30.21
N PHE A 78 12.27 9.47 29.80
CA PHE A 78 11.31 8.72 30.63
C PHE A 78 11.81 7.32 31.01
N SER A 79 12.66 6.70 30.19
CA SER A 79 13.10 5.32 30.33
C SER A 79 14.41 5.13 31.06
N GLY A 80 15.28 6.13 31.00
CA GLY A 80 16.63 6.12 31.61
C GLY A 80 17.62 5.15 30.97
N ASN A 81 17.25 4.45 29.89
CA ASN A 81 18.13 3.48 29.19
C ASN A 81 18.02 3.61 27.69
N PHE A 82 18.89 4.39 27.07
CA PHE A 82 18.87 4.68 25.66
C PHE A 82 19.02 3.44 24.79
N GLY A 83 20.01 2.60 25.02
CA GLY A 83 20.30 1.44 24.17
C GLY A 83 19.15 0.44 24.09
N ARG A 84 18.55 0.10 25.24
CA ARG A 84 17.38 -0.80 25.27
C ARG A 84 16.15 -0.16 24.60
N THR A 85 15.95 1.14 24.81
CA THR A 85 14.86 1.90 24.18
C THR A 85 15.03 1.92 22.67
N TYR A 86 16.26 2.16 22.17
CA TYR A 86 16.57 2.14 20.75
C TYR A 86 16.35 0.75 20.12
N THR A 87 16.79 -0.31 20.79
CA THR A 87 16.58 -1.67 20.30
C THR A 87 15.09 -1.99 20.12
N ILE A 88 14.26 -1.64 21.11
CA ILE A 88 12.81 -1.84 21.04
C ILE A 88 12.20 -0.99 19.93
N ALA A 89 12.56 0.28 19.85
CA ALA A 89 12.05 1.20 18.83
C ALA A 89 12.44 0.72 17.43
N LEU A 90 13.68 0.31 17.22
CA LEU A 90 14.17 -0.17 15.91
C LEU A 90 13.46 -1.43 15.48
N ILE A 91 13.33 -2.44 16.36
CA ILE A 91 12.66 -3.70 16.04
C ILE A 91 11.19 -3.44 15.70
N ALA A 92 10.46 -2.69 16.53
CA ALA A 92 9.05 -2.42 16.30
C ALA A 92 8.84 -1.56 15.04
N MET A 93 9.68 -0.54 14.82
CA MET A 93 9.59 0.34 13.66
C MET A 93 9.91 -0.40 12.35
N ALA A 94 10.89 -1.30 12.35
CA ALA A 94 11.25 -2.08 11.17
C ALA A 94 10.12 -3.01 10.68
N THR A 95 9.21 -3.43 11.58
CA THR A 95 8.03 -4.21 11.18
C THR A 95 7.06 -3.40 10.33
N HIS A 96 7.04 -2.07 10.45
CA HIS A 96 6.12 -1.22 9.70
C HIS A 96 6.36 -1.29 8.18
N PRO A 97 7.53 -0.90 7.64
CA PRO A 97 7.78 -1.00 6.20
C PRO A 97 7.82 -2.46 5.72
N ALA A 98 8.18 -3.43 6.58
CA ALA A 98 8.12 -4.84 6.22
C ALA A 98 6.68 -5.30 5.93
N LEU A 99 5.72 -4.92 6.78
CA LEU A 99 4.30 -5.19 6.57
C LEU A 99 3.73 -4.37 5.39
N ASP A 100 4.19 -3.14 5.22
CA ASP A 100 3.75 -2.28 4.13
C ASP A 100 4.24 -2.73 2.77
N TYR A 101 5.40 -3.36 2.72
CA TYR A 101 5.89 -4.01 1.50
C TYR A 101 4.93 -5.10 1.02
N LEU A 102 4.27 -5.82 1.92
CA LEU A 102 3.41 -6.96 1.57
C LEU A 102 2.11 -6.56 0.87
N ASN A 103 1.75 -5.28 0.86
CA ASN A 103 0.49 -4.83 0.27
C ASN A 103 0.67 -4.24 -1.15
N PRO A 104 -0.44 -4.07 -1.93
CA PRO A 104 -0.39 -3.60 -3.31
C PRO A 104 -0.09 -2.11 -3.47
N TYR A 105 -0.02 -1.33 -2.39
CA TYR A 105 0.32 0.09 -2.45
C TYR A 105 1.82 0.30 -2.63
N GLY A 106 2.63 -0.63 -2.09
CA GLY A 106 4.08 -0.58 -2.18
C GLY A 106 4.72 0.47 -1.27
N LEU A 107 6.04 0.57 -1.34
CA LEU A 107 6.86 1.57 -0.66
C LEU A 107 8.16 1.84 -1.44
N ARG A 108 8.90 2.88 -1.05
CA ARG A 108 10.18 3.28 -1.67
C ARG A 108 11.35 3.07 -0.71
N PRO A 109 11.81 1.81 -0.50
CA PRO A 109 12.76 1.48 0.56
C PRO A 109 14.15 2.05 0.34
N LEU A 110 14.50 2.38 -0.91
CA LEU A 110 15.84 2.83 -1.31
C LEU A 110 15.99 4.35 -1.41
N LEU A 111 15.01 5.13 -0.91
CA LEU A 111 15.19 6.57 -0.80
C LEU A 111 16.34 6.90 0.18
N PRO A 112 17.13 7.97 -0.10
CA PRO A 112 17.01 8.94 -1.18
C PRO A 112 17.67 8.53 -2.51
N TRP A 113 18.34 7.38 -2.57
CA TRP A 113 19.14 6.97 -3.76
C TRP A 113 18.28 6.52 -4.94
N SER A 114 17.12 5.92 -4.68
CA SER A 114 16.19 5.46 -5.71
C SER A 114 14.75 5.66 -5.28
N GLY A 115 13.97 6.32 -6.14
CA GLY A 115 12.52 6.51 -5.98
C GLY A 115 11.68 5.34 -6.48
N ARG A 116 12.28 4.19 -6.81
CA ARG A 116 11.57 3.01 -7.30
C ARG A 116 10.63 2.44 -6.24
N TRP A 117 9.41 2.13 -6.66
CA TRP A 117 8.42 1.46 -5.85
C TRP A 117 8.61 -0.05 -5.86
N TYR A 118 8.41 -0.67 -4.70
CA TYR A 118 8.47 -2.12 -4.49
C TYR A 118 7.16 -2.60 -3.87
N TYR A 119 6.65 -3.73 -4.35
CA TYR A 119 5.34 -4.29 -4.01
C TYR A 119 5.49 -5.77 -3.68
N GLY A 120 4.87 -6.23 -2.60
CA GLY A 120 4.85 -7.66 -2.23
C GLY A 120 3.56 -8.35 -2.66
N ASP A 121 2.46 -7.59 -2.83
CA ASP A 121 1.16 -8.06 -3.34
C ASP A 121 0.58 -9.30 -2.63
N ALA A 122 1.03 -9.60 -1.41
CA ALA A 122 0.65 -10.83 -0.71
C ALA A 122 -0.55 -10.65 0.22
N VAL A 123 -0.67 -9.49 0.87
CA VAL A 123 -1.65 -9.21 1.91
C VAL A 123 -2.35 -7.89 1.59
N PHE A 124 -3.68 -7.81 1.78
CA PHE A 124 -4.40 -6.56 1.57
C PHE A 124 -4.05 -5.54 2.64
N ILE A 125 -4.25 -4.23 2.36
CA ILE A 125 -3.91 -3.15 3.30
C ILE A 125 -4.67 -3.26 4.63
N ILE A 126 -5.90 -3.76 4.60
CA ILE A 126 -6.70 -4.16 5.75
C ILE A 126 -6.93 -5.65 5.62
N ASP A 127 -6.26 -6.45 6.45
CA ASP A 127 -6.43 -7.91 6.46
C ASP A 127 -7.07 -8.34 7.79
N PRO A 128 -8.39 -8.61 7.79
CA PRO A 128 -9.11 -8.96 9.02
C PRO A 128 -8.61 -10.25 9.67
N CYS A 129 -8.11 -11.21 8.88
CA CYS A 129 -7.58 -12.46 9.42
C CYS A 129 -6.30 -12.22 10.22
N LEU A 130 -5.41 -11.39 9.70
CA LEU A 130 -4.17 -11.01 10.37
C LEU A 130 -4.46 -10.23 11.66
N ASP A 131 -5.33 -9.22 11.58
CA ASP A 131 -5.71 -8.41 12.74
C ASP A 131 -6.40 -9.27 13.81
N PHE A 132 -7.25 -10.22 13.42
CA PHE A 132 -7.94 -11.14 14.34
C PHE A 132 -6.97 -12.05 15.08
N VAL A 133 -6.00 -12.64 14.38
CA VAL A 133 -4.96 -13.48 14.99
C VAL A 133 -4.18 -12.70 16.05
N LEU A 134 -3.74 -11.49 15.72
CA LEU A 134 -2.99 -10.63 16.64
C LEU A 134 -3.84 -10.21 17.85
N LEU A 135 -5.08 -9.81 17.61
CA LEU A 135 -6.02 -9.39 18.65
C LEU A 135 -6.31 -10.53 19.63
N ILE A 136 -6.60 -11.75 19.13
CA ILE A 136 -6.84 -12.91 19.99
C ILE A 136 -5.63 -13.21 20.87
N GLY A 137 -4.41 -13.16 20.31
CA GLY A 137 -3.20 -13.39 21.10
C GLY A 137 -3.00 -12.37 22.21
N ILE A 138 -3.31 -11.11 21.93
CA ILE A 138 -3.25 -10.02 22.93
C ILE A 138 -4.29 -10.23 24.03
N LEU A 139 -5.53 -10.54 23.66
CA LEU A 139 -6.62 -10.81 24.61
C LEU A 139 -6.35 -12.05 25.46
N ALA A 140 -5.88 -13.13 24.85
CA ALA A 140 -5.46 -14.35 25.58
C ALA A 140 -4.38 -14.06 26.61
N GLY A 141 -3.38 -13.21 26.24
CA GLY A 141 -2.36 -12.78 27.18
C GLY A 141 -2.87 -11.88 28.32
N ARG A 142 -4.02 -11.21 28.12
CA ARG A 142 -4.69 -10.41 29.16
C ARG A 142 -5.48 -11.30 30.14
N VAL A 143 -6.19 -12.30 29.61
CA VAL A 143 -6.99 -13.25 30.40
C VAL A 143 -6.10 -14.24 31.16
N MET A 144 -4.97 -14.62 30.58
CA MET A 144 -3.98 -15.53 31.16
C MET A 144 -2.64 -14.82 31.45
N PRO A 145 -2.53 -13.98 32.50
CA PRO A 145 -1.35 -13.15 32.74
C PRO A 145 -0.05 -13.94 32.87
N ASN A 146 -0.12 -15.17 33.44
CA ASN A 146 1.02 -16.07 33.61
C ASN A 146 1.53 -16.65 32.27
N ARG A 147 0.68 -16.66 31.22
CA ARG A 147 1.01 -17.15 29.86
C ARG A 147 1.10 -16.04 28.80
N LYS A 148 1.06 -14.77 29.20
CA LYS A 148 1.05 -13.63 28.28
C LYS A 148 2.21 -13.61 27.27
N ARG A 149 3.38 -14.09 27.70
CA ARG A 149 4.56 -14.18 26.82
C ARG A 149 4.39 -15.28 25.77
N ILE A 150 3.83 -16.41 26.16
CA ILE A 150 3.52 -17.51 25.24
C ILE A 150 2.47 -17.05 24.24
N ALA A 151 1.37 -16.45 24.71
CA ALA A 151 0.32 -15.92 23.83
C ALA A 151 0.85 -14.91 22.80
N ALA A 152 1.76 -14.01 23.21
CA ALA A 152 2.38 -13.04 22.32
C ALA A 152 3.26 -13.71 21.26
N TRP A 153 4.09 -14.65 21.64
CA TRP A 153 4.90 -15.41 20.68
C TRP A 153 4.03 -16.25 19.74
N SER A 154 3.00 -16.91 20.26
CA SER A 154 2.09 -17.72 19.44
C SER A 154 1.37 -16.88 18.39
N CYS A 155 0.82 -15.71 18.74
CA CYS A 155 0.13 -14.88 17.75
C CYS A 155 1.09 -14.33 16.68
N LEU A 156 2.31 -13.95 17.04
CA LEU A 156 3.31 -13.50 16.06
C LEU A 156 3.73 -14.65 15.13
N ILE A 157 3.95 -15.85 15.64
CA ILE A 157 4.30 -17.03 14.84
C ILE A 157 3.14 -17.40 13.90
N ILE A 158 1.89 -17.39 14.39
CA ILE A 158 0.71 -17.67 13.57
C ILE A 158 0.52 -16.59 12.51
N ALA A 159 0.72 -15.31 12.85
CA ALA A 159 0.69 -14.21 11.89
C ALA A 159 1.76 -14.37 10.78
N MET A 160 2.98 -14.75 11.14
CA MET A 160 4.03 -15.02 10.16
C MET A 160 3.71 -16.25 9.29
N ALA A 161 3.17 -17.32 9.86
CA ALA A 161 2.73 -18.50 9.11
C ALA A 161 1.60 -18.13 8.12
N TYR A 162 0.64 -17.31 8.56
CA TYR A 162 -0.40 -16.76 7.70
C TYR A 162 0.18 -15.95 6.54
N ILE A 163 1.10 -15.02 6.81
CA ILE A 163 1.77 -14.23 5.76
C ILE A 163 2.52 -15.15 4.78
N ALA A 164 3.23 -16.17 5.27
CA ALA A 164 3.92 -17.13 4.41
C ALA A 164 2.93 -17.89 3.51
N ALA A 165 1.78 -18.32 4.05
CA ALA A 165 0.72 -18.94 3.27
C ALA A 165 0.13 -17.98 2.22
N ARG A 166 -0.04 -16.69 2.54
CA ARG A 166 -0.50 -15.68 1.60
C ARG A 166 0.51 -15.47 0.45
N ILE A 167 1.81 -15.45 0.75
CA ILE A 167 2.87 -15.35 -0.27
C ILE A 167 2.81 -16.56 -1.21
N GLU A 168 2.59 -17.76 -0.70
CA GLU A 168 2.49 -18.96 -1.52
C GLU A 168 1.22 -18.96 -2.38
N LEU A 169 0.08 -18.57 -1.81
CA LEU A 169 -1.16 -18.41 -2.58
C LEU A 169 -1.03 -17.35 -3.69
N HIS A 170 -0.30 -16.26 -3.43
CA HIS A 170 0.01 -15.27 -4.45
C HIS A 170 0.83 -15.87 -5.60
N ARG A 171 1.88 -16.64 -5.29
CA ARG A 171 2.71 -17.33 -6.30
C ARG A 171 1.88 -18.29 -7.13
N MET A 172 1.00 -19.09 -6.50
CA MET A 172 0.08 -19.99 -7.18
C MET A 172 -0.90 -19.26 -8.10
N ALA A 173 -1.45 -18.13 -7.66
CA ALA A 173 -2.33 -17.31 -8.47
C ALA A 173 -1.58 -16.68 -9.65
N ALA A 174 -0.39 -16.13 -9.42
CA ALA A 174 0.45 -15.51 -10.46
C ALA A 174 0.84 -16.49 -11.56
N SER A 175 1.32 -17.70 -11.21
CA SER A 175 1.68 -18.72 -12.20
C SER A 175 0.51 -19.16 -13.07
N LYS A 176 -0.71 -19.22 -12.51
CA LYS A 176 -1.93 -19.51 -13.30
C LYS A 176 -2.28 -18.39 -14.26
N VAL A 177 -2.12 -17.15 -13.82
CA VAL A 177 -2.41 -15.96 -14.63
C VAL A 177 -1.45 -15.88 -15.82
N GLU A 178 -0.15 -16.09 -15.59
CA GLU A 178 0.85 -16.12 -16.67
C GLU A 178 0.50 -17.11 -17.76
N ALA A 179 0.02 -18.31 -17.38
CA ALA A 179 -0.40 -19.33 -18.33
C ALA A 179 -1.64 -18.95 -19.17
N ILE A 180 -2.57 -18.15 -18.60
CA ILE A 180 -3.77 -17.69 -19.30
C ILE A 180 -3.45 -16.54 -20.25
N VAL A 181 -2.67 -15.57 -19.75
CA VAL A 181 -2.50 -14.26 -20.41
C VAL A 181 -1.44 -14.34 -21.52
N ALA A 182 -0.50 -15.30 -21.44
CA ALA A 182 0.55 -15.49 -22.45
C ALA A 182 0.01 -15.88 -23.85
N GLN A 183 -1.24 -16.30 -23.97
CA GLN A 183 -1.81 -16.79 -25.23
C GLN A 183 -2.40 -15.68 -26.11
N ASP A 184 -2.96 -14.60 -25.53
CA ASP A 184 -3.81 -13.66 -26.25
C ASP A 184 -3.45 -12.17 -26.08
N TRP A 185 -2.47 -11.81 -25.20
CA TRP A 185 -2.26 -10.42 -24.81
C TRP A 185 -0.81 -9.98 -25.02
N THR A 186 -0.61 -8.85 -25.71
CA THR A 186 0.69 -8.15 -25.70
C THR A 186 0.79 -7.31 -24.42
N ILE A 187 1.34 -7.92 -23.37
CA ILE A 187 1.35 -7.35 -22.01
C ILE A 187 2.52 -6.40 -21.84
N GLU A 188 2.21 -5.15 -21.43
CA GLU A 188 3.19 -4.19 -20.93
C GLU A 188 3.42 -4.36 -19.43
N LYS A 189 2.34 -4.66 -18.67
CA LYS A 189 2.38 -4.77 -17.22
C LYS A 189 1.31 -5.72 -16.68
N LEU A 190 1.73 -6.52 -15.70
CA LEU A 190 0.88 -7.49 -15.02
C LEU A 190 1.06 -7.37 -13.50
N ALA A 191 -0.02 -7.47 -12.75
CA ALA A 191 0.01 -7.67 -11.30
C ALA A 191 -1.16 -8.54 -10.84
N VAL A 192 -0.94 -9.28 -9.76
CA VAL A 192 -1.93 -10.13 -9.10
C VAL A 192 -2.07 -9.63 -7.67
N LEU A 193 -3.19 -8.97 -7.37
CA LEU A 193 -3.41 -8.21 -6.15
C LEU A 193 -4.32 -8.94 -5.18
N PRO A 194 -4.08 -8.91 -3.87
CA PRO A 194 -4.94 -9.52 -2.88
C PRO A 194 -6.29 -8.82 -2.79
N GLN A 195 -7.36 -9.57 -2.47
CA GLN A 195 -8.67 -9.01 -2.15
C GLN A 195 -8.89 -8.97 -0.63
N ILE A 196 -9.76 -8.03 -0.17
CA ILE A 196 -9.91 -7.70 1.26
C ILE A 196 -10.50 -8.83 2.11
N LEU A 197 -11.57 -9.49 1.67
CA LEU A 197 -12.34 -10.45 2.46
C LEU A 197 -12.18 -11.92 2.01
N ASP A 198 -11.50 -12.13 0.90
CA ASP A 198 -11.30 -13.48 0.36
C ASP A 198 -9.81 -13.78 0.19
N PRO A 199 -9.21 -14.53 1.13
CA PRO A 199 -7.79 -14.85 1.08
C PRO A 199 -7.40 -15.76 -0.10
N TRP A 200 -8.35 -16.38 -0.79
CA TRP A 200 -8.14 -17.29 -1.91
C TRP A 200 -8.32 -16.60 -3.26
N ARG A 201 -8.96 -15.44 -3.30
CA ARG A 201 -9.26 -14.69 -4.51
C ARG A 201 -8.28 -13.53 -4.71
N TRP A 202 -7.87 -13.35 -5.94
CA TRP A 202 -6.89 -12.36 -6.36
C TRP A 202 -7.44 -11.53 -7.51
N GLU A 203 -7.22 -10.23 -7.50
CA GLU A 203 -7.55 -9.33 -8.61
C GLU A 203 -6.35 -9.23 -9.54
N VAL A 204 -6.51 -9.65 -10.77
CA VAL A 204 -5.50 -9.56 -11.82
C VAL A 204 -5.64 -8.24 -12.53
N MET A 205 -4.53 -7.54 -12.67
CA MET A 205 -4.43 -6.28 -13.41
C MET A 205 -3.52 -6.50 -14.61
N VAL A 206 -4.05 -6.28 -15.81
CA VAL A 206 -3.32 -6.39 -17.07
C VAL A 206 -3.34 -5.06 -17.78
N GLN A 207 -2.19 -4.59 -18.23
CA GLN A 207 -2.06 -3.38 -19.05
C GLN A 207 -1.40 -3.73 -20.38
N THR A 208 -2.03 -3.31 -21.46
CA THR A 208 -1.52 -3.37 -22.83
C THR A 208 -1.28 -1.97 -23.36
N ASN A 209 -0.86 -1.85 -24.60
CA ASN A 209 -0.70 -0.55 -25.27
C ASN A 209 -2.02 0.22 -25.46
N THR A 210 -3.18 -0.48 -25.56
CA THR A 210 -4.48 0.11 -25.86
C THR A 210 -5.46 0.12 -24.70
N GLU A 211 -5.32 -0.79 -23.75
CA GLU A 211 -6.28 -0.91 -22.65
C GLU A 211 -5.62 -1.36 -21.34
N THR A 212 -6.32 -1.10 -20.25
CA THR A 212 -6.06 -1.72 -18.95
C THR A 212 -7.30 -2.48 -18.52
N ALA A 213 -7.12 -3.72 -18.12
CA ALA A 213 -8.19 -4.61 -17.71
C ALA A 213 -7.94 -5.22 -16.34
N LYS A 214 -9.02 -5.60 -15.66
CA LYS A 214 -8.94 -6.36 -14.41
C LYS A 214 -10.00 -7.44 -14.36
N PHE A 215 -9.68 -8.53 -13.68
CA PHE A 215 -10.55 -9.67 -13.44
C PHE A 215 -10.11 -10.43 -12.20
N SER A 216 -10.94 -11.33 -11.69
CA SER A 216 -10.62 -12.11 -10.48
C SER A 216 -10.24 -13.55 -10.82
N VAL A 217 -9.23 -14.07 -10.11
CA VAL A 217 -8.85 -15.48 -10.14
C VAL A 217 -8.84 -16.08 -8.74
N HIS A 218 -9.06 -17.40 -8.65
CA HIS A 218 -9.00 -18.14 -7.39
C HIS A 218 -7.73 -19.00 -7.36
N ALA A 219 -6.86 -18.81 -6.34
CA ALA A 219 -5.55 -19.47 -6.25
C ALA A 219 -5.64 -21.01 -6.31
N LEU A 220 -6.66 -21.62 -5.70
CA LEU A 220 -6.78 -23.09 -5.60
C LEU A 220 -7.68 -23.72 -6.66
N ARG A 221 -8.49 -22.94 -7.39
CA ARG A 221 -9.39 -23.49 -8.42
C ARG A 221 -8.74 -23.41 -9.79
N ARG A 222 -9.23 -24.22 -10.74
CA ARG A 222 -8.85 -24.05 -12.15
C ARG A 222 -9.28 -22.67 -12.62
N PRO A 223 -8.43 -21.94 -13.34
CA PRO A 223 -8.81 -20.63 -13.85
C PRO A 223 -9.93 -20.81 -14.89
N ALA A 224 -11.08 -20.20 -14.60
CA ALA A 224 -12.13 -19.98 -15.56
C ALA A 224 -12.45 -18.49 -15.50
N VAL A 225 -12.07 -17.74 -16.52
CA VAL A 225 -12.35 -16.31 -16.62
C VAL A 225 -13.35 -16.11 -17.75
N PRO A 226 -14.64 -15.94 -17.44
CA PRO A 226 -15.64 -15.65 -18.47
C PRO A 226 -15.30 -14.31 -19.14
N PRO A 227 -15.57 -14.16 -20.46
CA PRO A 227 -15.28 -12.93 -21.21
C PRO A 227 -15.94 -11.66 -20.64
N ASP A 228 -17.08 -11.81 -19.97
CA ASP A 228 -17.88 -10.79 -19.33
C ASP A 228 -17.40 -10.41 -17.90
N ALA A 229 -16.44 -11.16 -17.35
CA ALA A 229 -15.87 -10.88 -16.02
C ALA A 229 -14.77 -9.81 -16.00
N PHE A 230 -14.49 -9.19 -17.17
CA PHE A 230 -13.45 -8.17 -17.29
C PHE A 230 -14.02 -6.76 -17.14
N THR A 231 -13.53 -6.02 -16.14
CA THR A 231 -13.62 -4.56 -16.17
C THR A 231 -12.49 -4.02 -17.02
N ARG A 232 -12.81 -3.26 -18.06
CA ARG A 232 -11.82 -2.74 -19.03
C ARG A 232 -11.91 -1.22 -19.13
N MET A 233 -10.77 -0.59 -19.37
CA MET A 233 -10.68 0.84 -19.66
C MET A 233 -9.71 1.08 -20.81
N HIS A 234 -10.19 1.68 -21.91
CA HIS A 234 -9.33 2.08 -23.01
C HIS A 234 -8.38 3.19 -22.59
N ARG A 235 -7.17 3.12 -23.07
CA ARG A 235 -6.14 4.14 -22.92
C ARG A 235 -6.19 5.06 -24.14
N SER A 236 -6.30 6.35 -23.92
CA SER A 236 -6.13 7.31 -25.02
C SER A 236 -4.73 7.16 -25.63
N PRO A 237 -4.60 7.21 -26.95
CA PRO A 237 -3.29 7.15 -27.60
C PRO A 237 -2.43 8.34 -27.16
N PRO A 238 -1.10 8.18 -27.15
CA PRO A 238 -0.18 9.27 -26.84
C PRO A 238 -0.45 10.51 -27.71
N SER A 239 -0.45 11.69 -27.08
CA SER A 239 -0.68 12.97 -27.76
C SER A 239 0.00 14.11 -26.99
N ASP A 240 0.21 15.24 -27.66
CA ASP A 240 0.76 16.45 -27.04
C ASP A 240 -0.10 16.95 -25.89
N ILE A 241 -1.44 16.77 -26.00
CA ILE A 241 -2.41 17.09 -24.95
C ILE A 241 -2.11 16.29 -23.68
N ILE A 242 -1.94 14.96 -23.81
CA ILE A 242 -1.62 14.10 -22.68
C ILE A 242 -0.24 14.44 -22.11
N THR A 243 0.74 14.65 -22.95
CA THR A 243 2.11 15.00 -22.56
C THR A 243 2.13 16.31 -21.77
N ARG A 244 1.41 17.33 -22.25
CA ARG A 244 1.29 18.60 -21.56
C ARG A 244 0.59 18.47 -20.20
N ALA A 245 -0.54 17.76 -20.16
CA ALA A 245 -1.27 17.53 -18.92
C ALA A 245 -0.43 16.72 -17.92
N ALA A 246 0.30 15.71 -18.37
CA ALA A 246 1.15 14.87 -17.49
C ALA A 246 2.29 15.65 -16.84
N SER A 247 2.67 16.81 -17.35
CA SER A 247 3.71 17.66 -16.75
C SER A 247 3.22 18.56 -15.62
N THR A 248 1.92 18.57 -15.33
CA THR A 248 1.35 19.39 -14.24
C THR A 248 1.63 18.78 -12.86
N PRO A 249 1.75 19.60 -11.80
CA PRO A 249 2.03 19.11 -10.44
C PRO A 249 1.08 18.02 -9.95
N SER A 250 -0.23 18.17 -10.20
CA SER A 250 -1.25 17.19 -9.78
C SER A 250 -1.11 15.86 -10.53
N ALA A 251 -0.88 15.90 -11.85
CA ALA A 251 -0.67 14.70 -12.65
C ALA A 251 0.66 14.02 -12.31
N VAL A 252 1.74 14.77 -12.11
CA VAL A 252 3.05 14.24 -11.69
C VAL A 252 2.94 13.51 -10.36
N ALA A 253 2.20 14.08 -9.38
CA ALA A 253 2.01 13.44 -8.09
C ALA A 253 1.27 12.09 -8.22
N LEU A 254 0.19 12.06 -9.00
CA LEU A 254 -0.55 10.83 -9.25
C LEU A 254 0.28 9.82 -10.04
N LEU A 255 0.91 10.20 -11.15
CA LEU A 255 1.64 9.31 -12.05
C LEU A 255 2.86 8.67 -11.39
N ARG A 256 3.49 9.34 -10.42
CA ARG A 256 4.55 8.77 -9.58
C ARG A 256 4.05 7.66 -8.66
N PHE A 257 2.82 7.77 -8.20
CA PHE A 257 2.19 6.81 -7.30
C PHE A 257 1.47 5.69 -8.06
N ALA A 258 0.84 6.04 -9.20
CA ALA A 258 -0.02 5.13 -9.95
C ALA A 258 0.78 3.96 -10.52
N ARG A 259 0.33 2.75 -10.17
CA ARG A 259 0.94 1.51 -10.69
C ARG A 259 0.37 1.14 -12.05
N PHE A 260 -0.92 1.42 -12.30
CA PHE A 260 -1.63 1.17 -13.56
C PHE A 260 -2.31 2.45 -14.04
N PRO A 261 -1.54 3.45 -14.50
CA PRO A 261 -2.10 4.70 -14.96
C PRO A 261 -2.84 4.53 -16.29
N VAL A 262 -4.03 5.10 -16.36
CA VAL A 262 -4.83 5.24 -17.58
C VAL A 262 -5.07 6.72 -17.81
N ALA A 263 -4.82 7.20 -19.01
CA ALA A 263 -5.15 8.56 -19.44
C ALA A 263 -6.40 8.55 -20.34
N ARG A 264 -7.33 9.46 -20.06
CA ARG A 264 -8.52 9.72 -20.89
C ARG A 264 -8.54 11.18 -21.29
N VAL A 265 -8.88 11.46 -22.52
CA VAL A 265 -9.00 12.82 -23.07
C VAL A 265 -10.44 13.04 -23.50
N GLU A 266 -11.05 14.09 -22.98
CA GLU A 266 -12.40 14.56 -23.34
C GLU A 266 -12.31 15.97 -23.87
N LYS A 267 -12.98 16.24 -25.00
CA LYS A 267 -13.08 17.59 -25.57
C LYS A 267 -14.30 18.30 -24.98
N LEU A 268 -14.06 19.43 -24.33
CA LEU A 268 -15.09 20.28 -23.71
C LEU A 268 -15.21 21.60 -24.49
N GLY A 269 -16.01 21.60 -25.57
CA GLY A 269 -16.07 22.74 -26.48
C GLY A 269 -14.72 22.98 -27.15
N THR A 270 -14.06 24.09 -26.81
CA THR A 270 -12.70 24.41 -27.30
C THR A 270 -11.58 23.91 -26.39
N ALA A 271 -11.89 23.56 -25.15
CA ALA A 271 -10.93 23.08 -24.15
C ALA A 271 -10.80 21.54 -24.16
N TYR A 272 -9.78 21.03 -23.50
CA TYR A 272 -9.55 19.60 -23.28
C TYR A 272 -9.46 19.28 -21.81
N ARG A 273 -10.21 18.26 -21.36
CA ARG A 273 -10.02 17.65 -20.04
C ARG A 273 -9.19 16.37 -20.20
N VAL A 274 -8.10 16.27 -19.48
CA VAL A 274 -7.29 15.07 -19.39
C VAL A 274 -7.44 14.50 -17.97
N THR A 275 -7.93 13.26 -17.87
CA THR A 275 -8.09 12.57 -16.61
C THR A 275 -7.09 11.41 -16.56
N PHE A 276 -6.15 11.49 -15.62
CA PHE A 276 -5.26 10.38 -15.29
C PHE A 276 -5.88 9.61 -14.13
N ILE A 277 -5.97 8.29 -14.26
CA ILE A 277 -6.62 7.41 -13.29
C ILE A 277 -5.64 6.34 -12.87
N ASP A 278 -5.50 6.05 -11.57
CA ASP A 278 -4.89 4.80 -11.15
C ASP A 278 -5.96 3.70 -11.15
N PHE A 279 -5.89 2.80 -12.12
CA PHE A 279 -6.91 1.77 -12.35
C PHE A 279 -7.08 0.78 -11.19
N ARG A 280 -6.10 0.66 -10.27
CA ARG A 280 -6.25 -0.11 -9.03
C ARG A 280 -7.44 0.35 -8.20
N PHE A 281 -7.72 1.65 -8.20
CA PHE A 281 -8.78 2.28 -7.41
C PHE A 281 -10.07 2.51 -8.19
N TYR A 282 -10.10 2.19 -9.47
CA TYR A 282 -11.31 2.31 -10.27
C TYR A 282 -12.35 1.31 -9.82
N ARG A 283 -13.54 1.78 -9.49
CA ARG A 283 -14.74 1.00 -9.14
C ARG A 283 -15.82 1.31 -10.14
N GLU A 284 -16.13 0.33 -11.00
CA GLU A 284 -17.10 0.49 -12.09
C GLU A 284 -18.50 0.81 -11.57
N GLU A 285 -18.98 0.08 -10.55
CA GLU A 285 -20.30 0.26 -9.95
C GLU A 285 -20.49 1.66 -9.34
N ALA A 286 -19.45 2.23 -8.74
CA ALA A 286 -19.49 3.54 -8.10
C ALA A 286 -18.95 4.66 -8.99
N HIS A 287 -18.38 4.33 -10.16
CA HIS A 287 -17.66 5.26 -11.05
C HIS A 287 -16.63 6.12 -10.31
N THR A 288 -15.96 5.52 -9.30
CA THR A 288 -14.98 6.22 -8.45
C THR A 288 -13.57 5.77 -8.75
N ALA A 289 -12.62 6.69 -8.69
CA ALA A 289 -11.20 6.36 -8.74
C ALA A 289 -10.34 7.44 -8.08
N LEU A 290 -9.09 7.09 -7.77
CA LEU A 290 -8.06 8.08 -7.51
C LEU A 290 -7.60 8.64 -8.87
N ALA A 291 -7.87 9.91 -9.11
CA ALA A 291 -7.60 10.55 -10.40
C ALA A 291 -6.99 11.94 -10.26
N SER A 292 -6.24 12.34 -11.29
CA SER A 292 -5.84 13.73 -11.52
C SER A 292 -6.57 14.23 -12.76
N GLU A 293 -7.26 15.34 -12.62
CA GLU A 293 -7.96 16.04 -13.70
C GLU A 293 -7.20 17.31 -14.05
N VAL A 294 -6.88 17.47 -15.32
CA VAL A 294 -6.21 18.65 -15.88
C VAL A 294 -7.04 19.19 -17.02
N THR A 295 -7.42 20.48 -16.97
CA THR A 295 -8.12 21.16 -18.04
C THR A 295 -7.13 22.09 -18.77
N LEU A 296 -7.04 21.92 -20.08
CA LEU A 296 -6.20 22.73 -20.97
C LEU A 296 -7.07 23.56 -21.92
N ASP A 297 -6.67 24.79 -22.17
CA ASP A 297 -7.24 25.61 -23.23
C ASP A 297 -6.76 25.19 -24.64
N PRO A 298 -7.27 25.77 -25.73
CA PRO A 298 -6.82 25.47 -27.09
C PRO A 298 -5.34 25.74 -27.35
N SER A 299 -4.72 26.62 -26.56
CA SER A 299 -3.28 26.96 -26.65
C SER A 299 -2.43 26.09 -25.68
N MET A 300 -3.00 25.03 -25.11
CA MET A 300 -2.34 24.09 -24.21
C MET A 300 -1.93 24.70 -22.85
N GLN A 301 -2.53 25.84 -22.47
CA GLN A 301 -2.32 26.41 -21.14
C GLN A 301 -3.25 25.72 -20.11
N VAL A 302 -2.74 25.54 -18.90
CA VAL A 302 -3.49 24.90 -17.82
C VAL A 302 -4.53 25.90 -17.27
N ILE A 303 -5.81 25.57 -17.42
CA ILE A 303 -6.92 26.33 -16.84
C ILE A 303 -7.15 25.89 -15.38
N ASN A 304 -7.13 24.57 -15.14
CA ASN A 304 -7.36 23.99 -13.83
C ASN A 304 -6.65 22.64 -13.72
N GLU A 305 -6.24 22.31 -12.50
CA GLU A 305 -5.72 20.97 -12.16
C GLU A 305 -6.11 20.56 -10.75
N SER A 306 -6.34 19.28 -10.56
CA SER A 306 -6.63 18.70 -9.25
C SER A 306 -6.21 17.24 -9.18
N VAL A 307 -5.99 16.73 -7.97
CA VAL A 307 -5.88 15.29 -7.71
C VAL A 307 -6.67 14.93 -6.47
N SER A 308 -7.57 13.97 -6.61
CA SER A 308 -8.46 13.52 -5.53
C SER A 308 -9.09 12.17 -5.86
N PHE A 309 -9.86 11.62 -4.92
CA PHE A 309 -10.85 10.61 -5.26
C PHE A 309 -12.03 11.30 -5.94
N VAL A 310 -12.27 10.98 -7.19
CA VAL A 310 -13.37 11.52 -7.99
C VAL A 310 -14.53 10.53 -8.07
N ASN A 311 -15.75 11.07 -7.96
CA ASN A 311 -17.00 10.36 -8.22
C ASN A 311 -17.48 10.75 -9.62
N LYS A 312 -17.98 9.79 -10.41
CA LYS A 312 -18.44 9.92 -11.81
C LYS A 312 -17.30 10.10 -12.82
N ILE A 313 -16.54 9.02 -13.02
CA ILE A 313 -15.72 8.86 -14.20
C ILE A 313 -16.60 8.24 -15.29
N ASN A 314 -17.05 9.08 -16.24
CA ASN A 314 -17.86 8.66 -17.38
C ASN A 314 -17.03 7.88 -18.39
#